data_53e2a32e43b5466cc360e27799e80ae0
#
_entry.id   53e2a32e43b5466cc360e27799e80ae0
#
_cell.length_a   1.000
_cell.length_b   1.000
_cell.length_c   1.000
_cell.angle_alpha   90.00
_cell.angle_beta   90.00
_cell.angle_gamma   90.00
#
_symmetry.space_group_name_H-M   'P 1'
#
loop_
_entity.id
_entity.type
_entity.pdbx_description
1 polymer ?
#
loop_
_entity_poly.entity_id
_entity_poly.type
_entity_poly.pdbx_seq_one_letter_code
_entity_poly.pdbx_strand_id
1 'polypeptide(L)'
;MALAYSKISHEHREINLRDRPRSLYELSKKGTVPVLQLIDGTVIDESIEIMKWCIKQNDLHGWYKKECSLQDSMIINNDNDFKYWLDRYKYHNRYEENSFETYQNNVKIFFNNYDLILKEHSFFLGDQISLVDIALMPFVRQGAHVDLNWFSENFPSLDKWLENFKAHSLFLSIMTKFEKWKENSKGHIVKW
;
A
#
# COMPACT_ATOMS: atom_id res chain seq x y z
N MET A 1 -5.27 -6.06 1.50
CA MET A 1 -6.58 -5.46 1.84
C MET A 1 -7.60 -5.59 0.71
N ALA A 2 -7.30 -5.24 -0.54
CA ALA A 2 -8.30 -5.29 -1.62
C ALA A 2 -8.91 -6.69 -1.84
N LEU A 3 -8.13 -7.77 -1.89
CA LEU A 3 -8.65 -9.15 -1.97
C LEU A 3 -9.59 -9.50 -0.81
N ALA A 4 -9.22 -9.10 0.41
CA ALA A 4 -10.05 -9.33 1.61
C ALA A 4 -11.36 -8.54 1.54
N TYR A 5 -11.30 -7.28 1.17
CA TYR A 5 -12.45 -6.42 1.00
C TYR A 5 -13.44 -6.97 -0.03
N SER A 6 -12.94 -7.35 -1.20
CA SER A 6 -13.76 -7.89 -2.28
C SER A 6 -14.14 -9.37 -2.09
N LYS A 7 -13.80 -9.99 -0.95
CA LYS A 7 -14.08 -11.39 -0.61
C LYS A 7 -13.54 -12.39 -1.62
N ILE A 8 -12.37 -12.11 -2.19
CA ILE A 8 -11.73 -12.94 -3.21
C ILE A 8 -10.78 -13.93 -2.54
N SER A 9 -11.16 -15.20 -2.54
CA SER A 9 -10.29 -16.28 -2.07
C SER A 9 -9.13 -16.51 -3.05
N HIS A 10 -7.94 -16.78 -2.52
CA HIS A 10 -6.74 -16.95 -3.35
C HIS A 10 -5.75 -17.91 -2.70
N GLU A 11 -4.84 -18.43 -3.50
CA GLU A 11 -3.64 -19.11 -3.03
C GLU A 11 -2.56 -18.06 -2.75
N HIS A 12 -2.16 -17.93 -1.49
CA HIS A 12 -1.09 -17.04 -1.07
C HIS A 12 0.26 -17.74 -1.07
N ARG A 13 1.24 -17.15 -1.73
CA ARG A 13 2.62 -17.62 -1.79
C ARG A 13 3.54 -16.57 -1.17
N GLU A 14 3.83 -16.70 0.12
CA GLU A 14 4.74 -15.81 0.82
C GLU A 14 6.19 -16.05 0.35
N ILE A 15 6.90 -15.00 -0.04
CA ILE A 15 8.25 -15.12 -0.57
C ILE A 15 9.27 -14.28 0.22
N ASN A 16 10.55 -14.69 0.11
CA ASN A 16 11.65 -13.87 0.61
C ASN A 16 12.11 -12.89 -0.50
N LEU A 17 12.02 -11.59 -0.23
CA LEU A 17 12.45 -10.56 -1.18
C LEU A 17 13.96 -10.57 -1.47
N ARG A 18 14.78 -11.20 -0.60
CA ARG A 18 16.22 -11.35 -0.82
C ARG A 18 16.57 -12.61 -1.62
N ASP A 19 15.63 -13.57 -1.66
CA ASP A 19 15.77 -14.85 -2.35
C ASP A 19 14.45 -15.16 -3.05
N ARG A 20 14.25 -14.50 -4.19
CA ARG A 20 13.01 -14.57 -4.95
C ARG A 20 12.97 -15.83 -5.79
N PRO A 21 11.85 -16.58 -5.79
CA PRO A 21 11.71 -17.80 -6.56
C PRO A 21 11.73 -17.49 -8.06
N ARG A 22 12.23 -18.45 -8.87
CA ARG A 22 12.30 -18.33 -10.32
C ARG A 22 10.92 -18.09 -10.94
N SER A 23 9.91 -18.77 -10.44
CA SER A 23 8.52 -18.65 -10.88
C SER A 23 7.97 -17.23 -10.80
N LEU A 24 8.45 -16.39 -9.87
CA LEU A 24 8.08 -14.97 -9.83
C LEU A 24 8.55 -14.23 -11.10
N TYR A 25 9.77 -14.48 -11.54
CA TYR A 25 10.33 -13.84 -12.76
C TYR A 25 9.71 -14.39 -14.04
N GLU A 26 9.20 -15.61 -14.01
CA GLU A 26 8.44 -16.20 -15.11
C GLU A 26 7.07 -15.53 -15.26
N LEU A 27 6.44 -15.11 -14.15
CA LEU A 27 5.18 -14.37 -14.14
C LEU A 27 5.37 -12.87 -14.44
N SER A 28 6.35 -12.25 -13.81
CA SER A 28 6.64 -10.81 -13.99
C SER A 28 8.16 -10.60 -14.09
N LYS A 29 8.62 -10.07 -15.22
CA LYS A 29 10.05 -9.77 -15.47
C LYS A 29 10.60 -8.73 -14.49
N LYS A 30 9.75 -7.91 -13.88
CA LYS A 30 10.13 -6.94 -12.84
C LYS A 30 10.64 -7.62 -11.57
N GLY A 31 10.16 -8.83 -11.28
CA GLY A 31 10.47 -9.55 -10.04
C GLY A 31 10.02 -8.83 -8.78
N THR A 32 9.14 -7.83 -8.88
CA THR A 32 8.56 -7.09 -7.76
C THR A 32 7.31 -7.79 -7.23
N VAL A 33 6.88 -7.44 -6.03
CA VAL A 33 5.62 -7.90 -5.44
C VAL A 33 4.75 -6.68 -5.12
N PRO A 34 3.42 -6.86 -5.14
CA PRO A 34 2.65 -8.09 -5.37
C PRO A 34 2.54 -8.47 -6.85
N VAL A 35 2.32 -9.75 -7.11
CA VAL A 35 1.91 -10.29 -8.43
C VAL A 35 0.69 -11.16 -8.22
N LEU A 36 -0.35 -10.96 -9.00
CA LEU A 36 -1.57 -11.76 -9.01
C LEU A 36 -1.71 -12.47 -10.34
N GLN A 37 -1.78 -13.81 -10.31
CA GLN A 37 -2.15 -14.62 -11.48
C GLN A 37 -3.59 -15.08 -11.35
N LEU A 38 -4.38 -14.81 -12.39
CA LEU A 38 -5.77 -15.24 -12.49
C LEU A 38 -5.87 -16.70 -12.98
N ILE A 39 -7.06 -17.29 -12.85
CA ILE A 39 -7.32 -18.69 -13.25
C ILE A 39 -7.12 -18.88 -14.77
N ASP A 40 -7.39 -17.87 -15.56
CA ASP A 40 -7.22 -17.89 -17.02
C ASP A 40 -5.74 -17.68 -17.46
N GLY A 41 -4.82 -17.53 -16.51
CA GLY A 41 -3.42 -17.28 -16.73
C GLY A 41 -3.03 -15.80 -16.84
N THR A 42 -3.99 -14.88 -16.85
CA THR A 42 -3.71 -13.43 -16.84
C THR A 42 -2.89 -13.04 -15.62
N VAL A 43 -1.85 -12.23 -15.81
CA VAL A 43 -0.98 -11.75 -14.74
C VAL A 43 -1.16 -10.24 -14.55
N ILE A 44 -1.33 -9.82 -13.29
CA ILE A 44 -1.40 -8.40 -12.87
C ILE A 44 -0.26 -8.19 -11.88
N ASP A 45 0.69 -7.32 -12.19
CA ASP A 45 1.92 -7.11 -11.42
C ASP A 45 2.12 -5.67 -10.88
N GLU A 46 1.06 -4.85 -10.95
CA GLU A 46 1.01 -3.55 -10.27
C GLU A 46 -0.04 -3.56 -9.16
N SER A 47 0.35 -3.09 -7.97
CA SER A 47 -0.53 -3.13 -6.80
C SER A 47 -1.84 -2.38 -7.01
N ILE A 48 -1.80 -1.22 -7.68
CA ILE A 48 -3.01 -0.44 -7.98
C ILE A 48 -3.93 -1.16 -8.97
N GLU A 49 -3.39 -1.84 -9.98
CA GLU A 49 -4.19 -2.59 -10.93
C GLU A 49 -4.81 -3.84 -10.29
N ILE A 50 -4.10 -4.50 -9.36
CA ILE A 50 -4.69 -5.56 -8.52
C ILE A 50 -5.86 -5.01 -7.68
N MET A 51 -5.68 -3.85 -7.05
CA MET A 51 -6.76 -3.22 -6.28
C MET A 51 -7.96 -2.89 -7.14
N LYS A 52 -7.76 -2.25 -8.30
CA LYS A 52 -8.83 -1.93 -9.26
C LYS A 52 -9.53 -3.21 -9.77
N TRP A 53 -8.77 -4.25 -10.07
CA TRP A 53 -9.33 -5.53 -10.47
C TRP A 53 -10.22 -6.13 -9.39
N CYS A 54 -9.77 -6.15 -8.12
CA CYS A 54 -10.56 -6.64 -6.99
C CYS A 54 -11.88 -5.88 -6.85
N ILE A 55 -11.82 -4.55 -6.86
CA ILE A 55 -12.99 -3.68 -6.73
C ILE A 55 -13.96 -3.89 -7.90
N LYS A 56 -13.44 -4.09 -9.13
CA LYS A 56 -14.29 -4.40 -10.30
C LYS A 56 -15.04 -5.72 -10.12
N GLN A 57 -14.48 -6.69 -9.40
CA GLN A 57 -15.20 -7.94 -9.08
C GLN A 57 -16.30 -7.69 -8.04
N ASN A 58 -15.99 -6.94 -6.98
CA ASN A 58 -16.94 -6.70 -5.88
C ASN A 58 -16.53 -5.46 -5.07
N ASP A 59 -17.23 -4.34 -5.28
CA ASP A 59 -17.06 -3.10 -4.53
C ASP A 59 -18.16 -2.94 -3.47
N LEU A 60 -18.00 -3.63 -2.35
CA LEU A 60 -19.01 -3.76 -1.29
C LEU A 60 -19.49 -2.42 -0.70
N HIS A 61 -18.61 -1.42 -0.63
CA HIS A 61 -18.89 -0.13 0.04
C HIS A 61 -18.53 1.09 -0.82
N GLY A 62 -18.33 0.90 -2.14
CA GLY A 62 -18.05 2.00 -3.06
C GLY A 62 -16.67 2.66 -2.81
N TRP A 63 -15.62 1.86 -2.64
CA TRP A 63 -14.26 2.39 -2.48
C TRP A 63 -13.77 3.14 -3.71
N TYR A 64 -14.18 2.70 -4.90
CA TYR A 64 -13.82 3.37 -6.13
C TYR A 64 -14.83 4.48 -6.46
N LYS A 65 -14.35 5.71 -6.51
CA LYS A 65 -15.15 6.87 -6.90
C LYS A 65 -14.96 7.11 -8.40
N LYS A 66 -16.00 6.78 -9.20
CA LYS A 66 -15.97 7.05 -10.64
C LYS A 66 -15.78 8.55 -10.91
N GLU A 67 -15.00 8.87 -11.94
CA GLU A 67 -14.76 10.24 -12.40
C GLU A 67 -14.23 11.18 -11.30
N CYS A 68 -13.56 10.64 -10.30
CA CYS A 68 -12.94 11.40 -9.23
C CYS A 68 -11.47 11.68 -9.58
N SER A 69 -11.19 12.81 -10.21
CA SER A 69 -9.84 13.24 -10.59
C SER A 69 -8.91 13.37 -9.38
N LEU A 70 -9.43 13.73 -8.21
CA LEU A 70 -8.67 13.80 -6.97
C LEU A 70 -8.17 12.42 -6.55
N GLN A 71 -9.03 11.38 -6.64
CA GLN A 71 -8.63 10.00 -6.37
C GLN A 71 -7.43 9.58 -7.23
N ASP A 72 -7.57 9.78 -8.53
CA ASP A 72 -6.54 9.34 -9.47
C ASP A 72 -5.25 10.15 -9.30
N SER A 73 -5.34 11.47 -9.11
CA SER A 73 -4.15 12.32 -8.89
C SER A 73 -3.42 11.98 -7.59
N MET A 74 -4.13 11.70 -6.50
CA MET A 74 -3.49 11.33 -5.23
C MET A 74 -2.76 9.99 -5.34
N ILE A 75 -3.35 8.99 -6.01
CA ILE A 75 -2.71 7.69 -6.21
C ILE A 75 -1.49 7.81 -7.12
N ILE A 76 -1.60 8.54 -8.24
CA ILE A 76 -0.48 8.77 -9.16
C ILE A 76 0.67 9.50 -8.46
N ASN A 77 0.36 10.55 -7.71
CA ASN A 77 1.37 11.31 -6.96
C ASN A 77 2.05 10.46 -5.88
N ASN A 78 1.29 9.58 -5.20
CA ASN A 78 1.85 8.64 -4.25
C ASN A 78 2.82 7.66 -4.92
N ASP A 79 2.43 7.06 -6.04
CA ASP A 79 3.23 6.01 -6.69
C ASP A 79 4.48 6.54 -7.40
N ASN A 80 4.48 7.81 -7.80
CA ASN A 80 5.61 8.46 -8.44
C ASN A 80 6.44 9.27 -7.42
N ASP A 81 5.93 10.45 -7.04
CA ASP A 81 6.73 11.44 -6.31
C ASP A 81 6.91 11.09 -4.84
N PHE A 82 5.82 10.73 -4.14
CA PHE A 82 5.93 10.39 -2.71
C PHE A 82 6.79 9.15 -2.51
N LYS A 83 6.57 8.09 -3.26
CA LYS A 83 7.36 6.86 -3.17
C LYS A 83 8.83 7.07 -3.46
N TYR A 84 9.17 7.93 -4.42
CA TYR A 84 10.56 8.30 -4.70
C TYR A 84 11.26 8.92 -3.47
N TRP A 85 10.60 9.88 -2.80
CA TRP A 85 11.15 10.53 -1.62
C TRP A 85 11.11 9.63 -0.38
N LEU A 86 10.06 8.82 -0.25
CA LEU A 86 9.93 7.85 0.83
C LEU A 86 11.05 6.81 0.83
N ASP A 87 11.42 6.27 -0.32
CA ASP A 87 12.52 5.30 -0.44
C ASP A 87 13.85 5.94 -0.01
N ARG A 88 14.10 7.20 -0.36
CA ARG A 88 15.29 7.95 0.04
C ARG A 88 15.30 8.28 1.53
N TYR A 89 14.17 8.67 2.07
CA TYR A 89 14.01 8.93 3.51
C TYR A 89 14.23 7.66 4.34
N LYS A 90 13.61 6.56 3.94
CA LYS A 90 13.67 5.27 4.64
C LYS A 90 15.04 4.59 4.54
N TYR A 91 15.69 4.72 3.40
CA TYR A 91 16.96 4.06 3.09
C TYR A 91 18.08 5.07 2.82
N HIS A 92 18.06 6.22 3.52
CA HIS A 92 18.99 7.34 3.29
C HIS A 92 20.46 6.91 3.21
N ASN A 93 20.88 5.89 3.96
CA ASN A 93 22.24 5.35 3.92
C ASN A 93 22.65 4.72 2.56
N ARG A 94 21.71 4.58 1.62
CA ARG A 94 21.95 4.04 0.27
C ARG A 94 21.99 5.13 -0.79
N TYR A 95 21.64 6.36 -0.41
CA TYR A 95 21.54 7.51 -1.30
C TYR A 95 22.44 8.60 -0.77
N GLU A 96 23.50 8.90 -1.53
CA GLU A 96 24.52 9.88 -1.16
C GLU A 96 24.28 11.27 -1.77
N GLU A 97 23.24 11.42 -2.60
CA GLU A 97 22.95 12.65 -3.34
C GLU A 97 22.52 13.81 -2.45
N ASN A 98 21.89 13.50 -1.30
CA ASN A 98 21.40 14.50 -0.37
C ASN A 98 21.49 14.04 1.09
N SER A 99 21.32 14.99 2.02
CA SER A 99 21.25 14.69 3.46
C SER A 99 19.92 14.03 3.86
N PHE A 100 19.91 13.33 5.00
CA PHE A 100 18.69 12.82 5.63
C PHE A 100 17.62 13.90 5.82
N GLU A 101 18.04 15.09 6.26
CA GLU A 101 17.17 16.23 6.45
C GLU A 101 16.48 16.67 5.13
N THR A 102 17.22 16.66 4.03
CA THR A 102 16.64 16.95 2.71
C THR A 102 15.56 15.96 2.33
N TYR A 103 15.81 14.66 2.55
CA TYR A 103 14.81 13.62 2.27
C TYR A 103 13.59 13.73 3.18
N GLN A 104 13.80 14.00 4.47
CA GLN A 104 12.75 14.21 5.44
C GLN A 104 11.87 15.43 5.07
N ASN A 105 12.49 16.54 4.67
CA ASN A 105 11.77 17.75 4.24
C ASN A 105 10.91 17.52 2.99
N ASN A 106 11.37 16.70 2.04
CA ASN A 106 10.57 16.35 0.87
C ASN A 106 9.37 15.46 1.26
N VAL A 107 9.55 14.46 2.11
CA VAL A 107 8.45 13.63 2.63
C VAL A 107 7.47 14.46 3.46
N LYS A 108 7.96 15.43 4.23
CA LYS A 108 7.16 16.37 5.01
C LYS A 108 6.13 17.13 4.17
N ILE A 109 6.45 17.47 2.92
CA ILE A 109 5.52 18.16 2.02
C ILE A 109 4.25 17.30 1.80
N PHE A 110 4.43 16.01 1.53
CA PHE A 110 3.31 15.09 1.33
C PHE A 110 2.51 14.87 2.63
N PHE A 111 3.21 14.64 3.73
CA PHE A 111 2.55 14.43 5.03
C PHE A 111 1.75 15.65 5.47
N ASN A 112 2.25 16.86 5.26
CA ASN A 112 1.51 18.09 5.53
C ASN A 112 0.21 18.16 4.70
N ASN A 113 0.27 17.86 3.42
CA ASN A 113 -0.92 17.86 2.56
C ASN A 113 -1.94 16.80 3.01
N TYR A 114 -1.48 15.63 3.38
CA TYR A 114 -2.34 14.55 3.90
C TYR A 114 -2.95 14.93 5.25
N ASP A 115 -2.16 15.49 6.18
CA ASP A 115 -2.63 15.93 7.50
C ASP A 115 -3.70 17.02 7.36
N LEU A 116 -3.53 17.98 6.44
CA LEU A 116 -4.50 19.04 6.18
C LEU A 116 -5.84 18.48 5.69
N ILE A 117 -5.85 17.51 4.79
CA ILE A 117 -7.08 16.86 4.34
C ILE A 117 -7.78 16.15 5.51
N LEU A 118 -7.00 15.43 6.33
CA LEU A 118 -7.51 14.62 7.43
C LEU A 118 -7.89 15.45 8.69
N LYS A 119 -7.63 16.75 8.71
CA LYS A 119 -8.20 17.68 9.70
C LYS A 119 -9.69 17.88 9.47
N GLU A 120 -10.12 17.92 8.22
CA GLU A 120 -11.49 18.21 7.82
C GLU A 120 -12.33 16.93 7.61
N HIS A 121 -11.67 15.80 7.35
CA HIS A 121 -12.30 14.54 6.98
C HIS A 121 -11.72 13.36 7.73
N SER A 122 -12.52 12.31 7.89
CA SER A 122 -12.08 11.06 8.51
C SER A 122 -11.17 10.24 7.59
N PHE A 123 -11.30 10.40 6.25
CA PHE A 123 -10.56 9.73 5.19
C PHE A 123 -10.26 10.70 4.05
N PHE A 124 -9.37 10.34 3.12
CA PHE A 124 -8.88 11.23 2.07
C PHE A 124 -9.96 11.76 1.12
N LEU A 125 -11.06 11.05 0.92
CA LEU A 125 -12.18 11.49 0.06
C LEU A 125 -13.50 11.70 0.84
N GLY A 126 -13.42 12.08 2.11
CA GLY A 126 -14.58 12.36 2.97
C GLY A 126 -14.66 11.43 4.19
N ASP A 127 -15.85 10.98 4.55
CA ASP A 127 -16.10 10.27 5.81
C ASP A 127 -16.16 8.74 5.66
N GLN A 128 -15.86 8.23 4.48
CA GLN A 128 -15.84 6.80 4.18
C GLN A 128 -14.49 6.39 3.59
N ILE A 129 -14.02 5.19 3.97
CA ILE A 129 -12.82 4.59 3.37
C ILE A 129 -12.97 4.56 1.84
N SER A 130 -11.92 4.94 1.15
CA SER A 130 -11.83 4.93 -0.31
C SER A 130 -10.62 4.14 -0.81
N LEU A 131 -10.52 3.96 -2.11
CA LEU A 131 -9.36 3.37 -2.74
C LEU A 131 -8.08 4.14 -2.43
N VAL A 132 -8.17 5.48 -2.29
CA VAL A 132 -7.01 6.33 -1.93
C VAL A 132 -6.43 5.91 -0.58
N ASP A 133 -7.29 5.71 0.42
CA ASP A 133 -6.86 5.32 1.77
C ASP A 133 -6.09 3.99 1.74
N ILE A 134 -6.61 3.02 0.99
CA ILE A 134 -5.98 1.70 0.85
C ILE A 134 -4.66 1.78 0.09
N ALA A 135 -4.57 2.64 -0.93
CA ALA A 135 -3.37 2.82 -1.74
C ALA A 135 -2.25 3.54 -0.97
N LEU A 136 -2.59 4.58 -0.21
CA LEU A 136 -1.61 5.42 0.50
C LEU A 136 -1.15 4.81 1.83
N MET A 137 -2.02 4.08 2.53
CA MET A 137 -1.77 3.56 3.88
C MET A 137 -0.44 2.82 4.05
N PRO A 138 -0.04 1.89 3.17
CA PRO A 138 1.22 1.17 3.31
C PRO A 138 2.46 2.09 3.25
N PHE A 139 2.39 3.16 2.47
CA PHE A 139 3.48 4.10 2.26
C PHE A 139 3.56 5.11 3.42
N VAL A 140 2.43 5.66 3.84
CA VAL A 140 2.34 6.52 5.05
C VAL A 140 2.87 5.76 6.26
N ARG A 141 2.44 4.51 6.46
CA ARG A 141 2.91 3.66 7.54
C ARG A 141 4.43 3.45 7.47
N GLN A 142 5.00 3.24 6.30
CA GLN A 142 6.44 3.08 6.14
C GLN A 142 7.21 4.35 6.51
N GLY A 143 6.71 5.51 6.08
CA GLY A 143 7.33 6.81 6.40
C GLY A 143 7.23 7.14 7.89
N ALA A 144 6.08 6.90 8.51
CA ALA A 144 5.88 7.10 9.95
C ALA A 144 6.86 6.26 10.80
N HIS A 145 7.16 5.02 10.36
CA HIS A 145 8.06 4.11 11.08
C HIS A 145 9.54 4.49 10.97
N VAL A 146 9.93 5.48 10.21
CA VAL A 146 11.31 6.01 10.21
C VAL A 146 11.57 6.78 11.50
N ASP A 147 10.63 7.63 11.91
CA ASP A 147 10.64 8.38 13.17
C ASP A 147 9.21 8.62 13.64
N LEU A 148 8.73 7.74 14.52
CA LEU A 148 7.35 7.80 15.04
C LEU A 148 7.07 9.05 15.86
N ASN A 149 8.05 9.54 16.64
CA ASN A 149 7.86 10.71 17.48
C ASN A 149 7.73 11.96 16.59
N TRP A 150 8.67 12.14 15.67
CA TRP A 150 8.60 13.24 14.71
C TRP A 150 7.30 13.21 13.89
N PHE A 151 6.85 12.01 13.47
CA PHE A 151 5.63 11.87 12.70
C PHE A 151 4.38 12.28 13.50
N SER A 152 4.21 11.75 14.71
CA SER A 152 3.02 12.05 15.55
C SER A 152 2.99 13.51 16.02
N GLU A 153 4.15 14.12 16.32
CA GLU A 153 4.23 15.51 16.74
C GLU A 153 3.92 16.50 15.61
N ASN A 154 4.32 16.19 14.38
CA ASN A 154 4.16 17.10 13.25
C ASN A 154 2.87 16.88 12.44
N PHE A 155 2.26 15.69 12.46
CA PHE A 155 1.12 15.30 11.64
C PHE A 155 0.03 14.58 12.45
N PRO A 156 -0.58 15.26 13.45
CA PRO A 156 -1.48 14.59 14.40
C PRO A 156 -2.75 14.02 13.77
N SER A 157 -3.29 14.64 12.70
CA SER A 157 -4.48 14.13 12.00
C SER A 157 -4.14 12.89 11.16
N LEU A 158 -2.99 12.93 10.50
CA LEU A 158 -2.49 11.80 9.71
C LEU A 158 -2.09 10.63 10.60
N ASP A 159 -1.49 10.89 11.77
CA ASP A 159 -1.17 9.87 12.77
C ASP A 159 -2.44 9.21 13.32
N LYS A 160 -3.45 10.02 13.70
CA LYS A 160 -4.76 9.50 14.12
C LYS A 160 -5.42 8.62 13.06
N TRP A 161 -5.39 9.04 11.79
CA TRP A 161 -5.90 8.25 10.69
C TRP A 161 -5.14 6.91 10.55
N LEU A 162 -3.81 6.95 10.63
CA LEU A 162 -2.97 5.76 10.54
C LEU A 162 -3.24 4.78 11.68
N GLU A 163 -3.36 5.26 12.92
CA GLU A 163 -3.64 4.42 14.08
C GLU A 163 -5.05 3.80 14.00
N ASN A 164 -6.06 4.58 13.59
CA ASN A 164 -7.41 4.07 13.34
C ASN A 164 -7.40 2.98 12.26
N PHE A 165 -6.62 3.19 11.21
CA PHE A 165 -6.48 2.20 10.13
C PHE A 165 -5.81 0.91 10.61
N LYS A 166 -4.77 1.01 11.43
CA LYS A 166 -4.07 -0.14 12.04
C LYS A 166 -4.97 -0.93 12.99
N ALA A 167 -5.92 -0.27 13.65
CA ALA A 167 -6.92 -0.90 14.51
C ALA A 167 -8.12 -1.48 13.74
N HIS A 168 -8.28 -1.14 12.45
CA HIS A 168 -9.41 -1.56 11.66
C HIS A 168 -9.39 -3.07 11.40
N SER A 169 -10.55 -3.74 11.50
CA SER A 169 -10.70 -5.20 11.36
C SER A 169 -10.14 -5.73 10.04
N LEU A 170 -10.35 -5.01 8.95
CA LEU A 170 -9.80 -5.38 7.63
C LEU A 170 -8.27 -5.39 7.62
N PHE A 171 -7.62 -4.40 8.26
CA PHE A 171 -6.16 -4.40 8.35
C PHE A 171 -5.67 -5.55 9.22
N LEU A 172 -6.29 -5.75 10.38
CA LEU A 172 -5.93 -6.84 11.29
C LEU A 172 -6.09 -8.22 10.64
N SER A 173 -7.11 -8.40 9.81
CA SER A 173 -7.38 -9.68 9.13
C SER A 173 -6.27 -10.10 8.17
N ILE A 174 -5.54 -9.14 7.60
CA ILE A 174 -4.47 -9.42 6.64
C ILE A 174 -3.07 -9.48 7.27
N MET A 175 -2.96 -9.29 8.59
CA MET A 175 -1.67 -9.28 9.29
C MET A 175 -1.17 -10.67 9.72
N THR A 176 -1.90 -11.73 9.37
CA THR A 176 -1.45 -13.11 9.56
C THR A 176 -0.14 -13.34 8.81
N LYS A 177 0.85 -13.86 9.52
CA LYS A 177 2.13 -14.26 8.93
C LYS A 177 2.00 -15.66 8.35
N PHE A 178 2.41 -15.82 7.10
CA PHE A 178 2.48 -17.12 6.44
C PHE A 178 3.92 -17.62 6.42
N GLU A 179 4.06 -18.95 6.36
CA GLU A 179 5.36 -19.56 6.10
C GLU A 179 5.83 -19.27 4.68
N LYS A 180 7.16 -19.18 4.50
CA LYS A 180 7.74 -18.98 3.17
C LYS A 180 7.35 -20.13 2.24
N TRP A 181 6.79 -19.77 1.11
CA TRP A 181 6.45 -20.73 0.07
C TRP A 181 7.72 -21.31 -0.57
N LYS A 182 7.69 -22.60 -0.87
CA LYS A 182 8.75 -23.31 -1.60
C LYS A 182 8.27 -23.59 -3.02
N GLU A 183 9.14 -23.41 -3.99
CA GLU A 183 8.83 -23.75 -5.39
C GLU A 183 8.31 -25.19 -5.51
N ASN A 184 7.34 -25.38 -6.41
CA ASN A 184 6.65 -26.65 -6.64
C ASN A 184 5.81 -27.17 -5.45
N SER A 185 5.62 -26.37 -4.40
CA SER A 185 4.67 -26.69 -3.33
C SER A 185 3.34 -25.95 -3.52
N LYS A 186 2.30 -26.37 -2.78
CA LYS A 186 1.06 -25.60 -2.68
C LYS A 186 1.27 -24.41 -1.76
N GLY A 187 0.70 -23.26 -2.13
CA GLY A 187 0.60 -22.11 -1.23
C GLY A 187 -0.53 -22.24 -0.21
N HIS A 188 -0.71 -21.23 0.61
CA HIS A 188 -1.78 -21.19 1.60
C HIS A 188 -3.08 -20.72 0.95
N ILE A 189 -4.16 -21.45 1.14
CA ILE A 189 -5.49 -21.03 0.69
C ILE A 189 -6.06 -20.04 1.70
N VAL A 190 -6.23 -18.80 1.26
CA VAL A 190 -6.84 -17.72 2.04
C VAL A 190 -8.29 -17.55 1.59
N LYS A 191 -9.22 -17.57 2.55
CA LYS A 191 -10.66 -17.34 2.34
C LYS A 191 -11.12 -16.16 3.18
N TRP A 192 -12.00 -15.33 2.64
CA TRP A 192 -12.53 -14.10 3.25
C TRP A 192 -14.04 -14.15 3.49
#